data_299d176fa77fbf35e5eebf395d00d435
#
_entry.id   299d176fa77fbf35e5eebf395d00d435
#
_cell.length_a   1.000
_cell.length_b   1.000
_cell.length_c   1.000
_cell.angle_alpha   90.00
_cell.angle_beta   90.00
_cell.angle_gamma   90.00
#
_symmetry.space_group_name_H-M   'P 1'
#
loop_
_entity.id
_entity.type
_entity.pdbx_description
1 polymer ?
#
loop_
_entity_poly.entity_id
_entity_poly.type
_entity_poly.pdbx_seq_one_letter_code
_entity_poly.pdbx_strand_id
1 'polypeptide(L)'
;KQQAQGREIDCVISTETPAWVEYGMSAIAQTGGSDIYFAISRTRQDLKEELDHAMRKMEFDKPFYADELYQRYLSASYTPVLSSEEQDWVTQHGDIRIGFLTSDAGISTYVPESGQLVGVIDYITFASDSISNQKLDFSLVGYDSMEEEIQALKDGQIDLIFHFAQNPYVAEENNFVLSNTVLTLNMAAVTAQNYFNENHANTVALLKDDLLLKWYVSYYYPDWNIVEYNSLKDAEAAMRSGENDCLLAESGEVAKYREDKRLHS
;
A
#
# COMPACT_ATOMS: atom_id res chain seq x y z
N LYS A 1 -20.01 20.63 22.76
CA LYS A 1 -19.09 21.75 22.65
C LYS A 1 -18.93 22.48 24.00
N GLN A 2 -19.96 23.14 24.53
CA GLN A 2 -19.90 23.84 25.83
C GLN A 2 -19.46 22.93 26.97
N GLN A 3 -19.88 21.67 27.01
CA GLN A 3 -19.51 20.71 28.05
C GLN A 3 -18.03 20.35 28.03
N ALA A 4 -17.44 20.19 26.84
CA ALA A 4 -15.98 19.92 26.71
C ALA A 4 -15.16 21.15 27.13
N GLN A 5 -15.60 22.36 26.74
CA GLN A 5 -14.96 23.62 27.18
C GLN A 5 -15.14 23.89 28.68
N GLY A 6 -16.27 23.44 29.24
CA GLY A 6 -16.54 23.54 30.69
C GLY A 6 -15.87 22.45 31.54
N ARG A 7 -15.09 21.52 30.93
CA ARG A 7 -14.48 20.35 31.57
C ARG A 7 -15.50 19.41 32.25
N GLU A 8 -16.72 19.36 31.74
CA GLU A 8 -17.74 18.41 32.19
C GLU A 8 -17.55 17.04 31.55
N ILE A 9 -16.83 16.98 30.39
CA ILE A 9 -16.44 15.77 29.68
C ILE A 9 -14.98 15.90 29.21
N ASP A 10 -14.25 14.80 29.19
CA ASP A 10 -12.82 14.78 28.86
C ASP A 10 -12.56 14.75 27.35
N CYS A 11 -13.38 14.05 26.58
CA CYS A 11 -13.26 13.95 25.13
C CYS A 11 -14.63 13.85 24.44
N VAL A 12 -14.61 14.05 23.12
CA VAL A 12 -15.78 13.89 22.24
C VAL A 12 -15.39 12.94 21.10
N ILE A 13 -16.21 11.93 20.84
CA ILE A 13 -16.09 11.09 19.65
C ILE A 13 -16.99 11.69 18.56
N SER A 14 -16.42 11.97 17.41
CA SER A 14 -17.14 12.54 16.28
C SER A 14 -16.44 12.20 14.97
N THR A 15 -17.10 12.48 13.84
CA THR A 15 -16.44 12.43 12.53
C THR A 15 -15.37 13.52 12.44
N GLU A 16 -14.28 13.23 11.77
CA GLU A 16 -13.23 14.20 11.51
C GLU A 16 -13.78 15.35 10.64
N THR A 17 -13.54 16.58 11.11
CA THR A 17 -13.95 17.78 10.39
C THR A 17 -13.09 18.98 10.81
N PRO A 18 -12.69 19.86 9.87
CA PRO A 18 -11.91 21.06 10.18
C PRO A 18 -12.58 22.00 11.21
N ALA A 19 -13.89 21.88 11.39
CA ALA A 19 -14.64 22.69 12.36
C ALA A 19 -14.18 22.56 13.81
N TRP A 20 -13.49 21.47 14.19
CA TRP A 20 -12.97 21.28 15.55
C TRP A 20 -11.85 22.27 15.88
N VAL A 21 -11.00 22.58 14.89
CA VAL A 21 -9.89 23.53 15.04
C VAL A 21 -10.41 24.94 15.36
N GLU A 22 -11.51 25.36 14.72
CA GLU A 22 -12.16 26.65 14.99
C GLU A 22 -12.62 26.79 16.43
N TYR A 23 -12.79 25.67 17.14
CA TYR A 23 -13.24 25.63 18.52
C TYR A 23 -12.11 25.36 19.52
N GLY A 24 -10.86 25.41 19.05
CA GLY A 24 -9.69 25.17 19.89
C GLY A 24 -9.60 23.71 20.38
N MET A 25 -10.20 22.77 19.64
CA MET A 25 -10.10 21.33 19.89
C MET A 25 -9.18 20.71 18.85
N SER A 26 -8.44 19.69 19.24
CA SER A 26 -7.59 18.88 18.35
C SER A 26 -8.01 17.42 18.39
N ALA A 27 -7.84 16.72 17.26
CA ALA A 27 -7.98 15.28 17.23
C ALA A 27 -6.77 14.65 17.94
N ILE A 28 -7.02 13.73 18.88
CA ILE A 28 -5.99 13.06 19.67
C ILE A 28 -5.88 11.57 19.35
N ALA A 29 -6.91 10.98 18.74
CA ALA A 29 -6.93 9.58 18.32
C ALA A 29 -7.97 9.35 17.24
N GLN A 30 -7.67 8.45 16.32
CA GLN A 30 -8.63 7.89 15.37
C GLN A 30 -9.12 6.55 15.90
N THR A 31 -10.42 6.43 16.15
CA THR A 31 -11.04 5.23 16.75
C THR A 31 -11.72 4.32 15.73
N GLY A 32 -11.84 4.75 14.47
CA GLY A 32 -12.46 4.00 13.38
C GLY A 32 -12.69 4.86 12.15
N GLY A 33 -13.27 4.26 11.13
CA GLY A 33 -13.64 4.89 9.86
C GLY A 33 -15.04 4.51 9.44
N SER A 34 -15.60 5.26 8.50
CA SER A 34 -16.88 4.97 7.85
C SER A 34 -16.73 5.22 6.35
N ASP A 35 -17.08 4.21 5.58
CA ASP A 35 -17.02 4.29 4.13
C ASP A 35 -18.12 5.19 3.59
N ILE A 36 -17.82 5.88 2.49
CA ILE A 36 -18.75 6.75 1.78
C ILE A 36 -19.02 6.13 0.41
N TYR A 37 -20.28 6.03 0.04
CA TYR A 37 -20.72 5.37 -1.19
C TYR A 37 -21.61 6.28 -2.03
N PHE A 38 -21.62 6.06 -3.35
CA PHE A 38 -22.68 6.55 -4.22
C PHE A 38 -23.90 5.63 -4.11
N ALA A 39 -25.06 6.19 -3.82
CA ALA A 39 -26.32 5.45 -3.87
C ALA A 39 -26.97 5.60 -5.25
N ILE A 40 -27.18 4.49 -5.93
CA ILE A 40 -27.72 4.44 -7.30
C ILE A 40 -29.03 3.65 -7.30
N SER A 41 -30.01 4.10 -8.07
CA SER A 41 -31.26 3.37 -8.23
C SER A 41 -31.00 1.95 -8.76
N ARG A 42 -31.70 0.97 -8.20
CA ARG A 42 -31.61 -0.43 -8.66
C ARG A 42 -31.99 -0.62 -10.14
N THR A 43 -32.75 0.31 -10.72
CA THR A 43 -33.10 0.29 -12.14
C THR A 43 -32.03 0.85 -13.07
N ARG A 44 -30.92 1.38 -12.52
CA ARG A 44 -29.84 2.03 -13.27
C ARG A 44 -28.52 1.27 -13.05
N GLN A 45 -28.51 -0.02 -13.37
CA GLN A 45 -27.30 -0.84 -13.34
C GLN A 45 -26.24 -0.35 -14.33
N ASP A 46 -26.70 0.17 -15.49
CA ASP A 46 -25.85 0.85 -16.48
C ASP A 46 -24.99 1.95 -15.84
N LEU A 47 -25.62 2.82 -15.06
CA LEU A 47 -24.91 3.92 -14.39
C LEU A 47 -23.93 3.41 -13.32
N LYS A 48 -24.28 2.32 -12.62
CA LYS A 48 -23.37 1.70 -11.65
C LYS A 48 -22.11 1.19 -12.33
N GLU A 49 -22.25 0.46 -13.43
CA GLU A 49 -21.10 -0.10 -14.17
C GLU A 49 -20.19 1.00 -14.74
N GLU A 50 -20.78 2.06 -15.31
CA GLU A 50 -20.02 3.21 -15.80
C GLU A 50 -19.26 3.92 -14.66
N LEU A 51 -19.89 4.12 -13.51
CA LEU A 51 -19.29 4.78 -12.35
C LEU A 51 -18.18 3.94 -11.75
N ASP A 52 -18.40 2.65 -11.58
CA ASP A 52 -17.37 1.71 -11.07
C ASP A 52 -16.15 1.67 -12.01
N HIS A 53 -16.40 1.69 -13.33
CA HIS A 53 -15.31 1.75 -14.32
C HIS A 53 -14.54 3.09 -14.22
N ALA A 54 -15.25 4.21 -14.13
CA ALA A 54 -14.63 5.52 -14.01
C ALA A 54 -13.81 5.66 -12.71
N MET A 55 -14.30 5.10 -11.59
CA MET A 55 -13.60 5.09 -10.32
C MET A 55 -12.33 4.25 -10.40
N ARG A 56 -12.39 3.02 -10.91
CA ARG A 56 -11.18 2.19 -11.12
C ARG A 56 -10.15 2.88 -12.01
N LYS A 57 -10.61 3.53 -13.10
CA LYS A 57 -9.71 4.29 -13.98
C LYS A 57 -9.08 5.47 -13.25
N MET A 58 -9.84 6.19 -12.45
CA MET A 58 -9.33 7.31 -11.67
C MET A 58 -8.30 6.83 -10.63
N GLU A 59 -8.56 5.76 -9.91
CA GLU A 59 -7.64 5.14 -8.94
C GLU A 59 -6.34 4.71 -9.63
N PHE A 60 -6.45 4.12 -10.82
CA PHE A 60 -5.30 3.72 -11.62
C PHE A 60 -4.49 4.92 -12.13
N ASP A 61 -5.16 5.95 -12.68
CA ASP A 61 -4.51 7.14 -13.23
C ASP A 61 -3.95 8.08 -12.15
N LYS A 62 -4.57 8.08 -10.97
CA LYS A 62 -4.26 8.96 -9.84
C LYS A 62 -4.46 8.25 -8.50
N PRO A 63 -3.57 7.32 -8.15
CA PRO A 63 -3.72 6.45 -6.98
C PRO A 63 -3.85 7.20 -5.64
N PHE A 64 -3.33 8.42 -5.55
CA PHE A 64 -3.38 9.24 -4.33
C PHE A 64 -4.47 10.33 -4.35
N TYR A 65 -5.35 10.34 -5.35
CA TYR A 65 -6.34 11.40 -5.48
C TYR A 65 -7.36 11.43 -4.34
N ALA A 66 -7.77 10.27 -3.86
CA ALA A 66 -8.66 10.17 -2.70
C ALA A 66 -8.01 10.76 -1.45
N ASP A 67 -6.73 10.46 -1.22
CA ASP A 67 -5.96 11.01 -0.09
C ASP A 67 -5.77 12.52 -0.22
N GLU A 68 -5.50 13.02 -1.42
CA GLU A 68 -5.44 14.47 -1.67
C GLU A 68 -6.76 15.17 -1.33
N LEU A 69 -7.89 14.57 -1.72
CA LEU A 69 -9.20 15.11 -1.39
C LEU A 69 -9.47 15.07 0.12
N TYR A 70 -9.11 13.95 0.76
CA TYR A 70 -9.25 13.82 2.21
C TYR A 70 -8.43 14.88 2.93
N GLN A 71 -7.15 15.02 2.60
CA GLN A 71 -6.28 16.03 3.20
C GLN A 71 -6.79 17.45 2.96
N ARG A 72 -7.32 17.73 1.79
CA ARG A 72 -7.79 19.08 1.41
C ARG A 72 -9.08 19.48 2.10
N TYR A 73 -10.01 18.55 2.29
CA TYR A 73 -11.38 18.88 2.67
C TYR A 73 -11.85 18.29 3.99
N LEU A 74 -11.25 17.21 4.44
CA LEU A 74 -11.73 16.44 5.59
C LEU A 74 -10.72 16.39 6.74
N SER A 75 -9.42 16.44 6.45
CA SER A 75 -8.40 16.34 7.48
C SER A 75 -8.49 17.53 8.44
N ALA A 76 -8.77 17.25 9.70
CA ALA A 76 -8.48 18.15 10.79
C ALA A 76 -6.99 18.03 11.15
N SER A 77 -6.34 19.11 11.53
CA SER A 77 -4.94 19.07 11.94
C SER A 77 -4.76 18.11 13.12
N TYR A 78 -4.41 16.86 12.80
CA TYR A 78 -4.08 15.85 13.80
C TYR A 78 -2.57 15.86 14.00
N THR A 79 -2.17 16.10 15.25
CA THR A 79 -0.77 15.97 15.64
C THR A 79 -0.68 14.76 16.56
N PRO A 80 -0.15 13.62 16.08
CA PRO A 80 0.00 12.44 16.92
C PRO A 80 0.95 12.73 18.08
N VAL A 81 0.61 12.19 19.23
CA VAL A 81 1.42 12.26 20.45
C VAL A 81 1.54 10.87 21.03
N LEU A 82 2.74 10.50 21.47
CA LEU A 82 2.95 9.25 22.19
C LEU A 82 2.50 9.41 23.66
N SER A 83 1.88 8.37 24.19
CA SER A 83 1.62 8.25 25.62
C SER A 83 2.95 8.15 26.40
N SER A 84 2.89 8.33 27.71
CA SER A 84 4.09 8.20 28.56
C SER A 84 4.70 6.80 28.46
N GLU A 85 3.89 5.76 28.38
CA GLU A 85 4.35 4.37 28.24
C GLU A 85 5.05 4.14 26.89
N GLU A 86 4.53 4.71 25.81
CA GLU A 86 5.15 4.64 24.47
C GLU A 86 6.46 5.41 24.42
N GLN A 87 6.55 6.61 25.05
CA GLN A 87 7.79 7.38 25.15
C GLN A 87 8.86 6.62 25.94
N ASP A 88 8.47 6.01 27.06
CA ASP A 88 9.38 5.20 27.87
C ASP A 88 9.88 3.99 27.08
N TRP A 89 9.00 3.33 26.30
CA TRP A 89 9.40 2.23 25.44
C TRP A 89 10.38 2.68 24.38
N VAL A 90 10.09 3.77 23.64
CA VAL A 90 11.02 4.31 22.60
C VAL A 90 12.38 4.63 23.21
N THR A 91 12.40 5.27 24.40
CA THR A 91 13.62 5.65 25.06
C THR A 91 14.47 4.44 25.49
N GLN A 92 13.82 3.36 25.91
CA GLN A 92 14.50 2.13 26.33
C GLN A 92 14.93 1.27 25.16
N HIS A 93 14.15 1.23 24.09
CA HIS A 93 14.39 0.42 22.91
C HIS A 93 15.55 1.00 22.06
N GLY A 94 15.61 2.31 21.91
CA GLY A 94 16.53 2.99 21.00
C GLY A 94 16.03 2.98 19.56
N ASP A 95 16.94 2.83 18.60
CA ASP A 95 16.60 2.81 17.17
C ASP A 95 15.66 1.65 16.83
N ILE A 96 14.61 1.97 16.09
CA ILE A 96 13.71 0.95 15.52
C ILE A 96 14.39 0.40 14.26
N ARG A 97 14.65 -0.89 14.25
CA ARG A 97 15.38 -1.58 13.17
C ARG A 97 14.38 -2.06 12.12
N ILE A 98 14.53 -1.55 10.89
CA ILE A 98 13.63 -1.85 9.78
C ILE A 98 14.36 -2.71 8.76
N GLY A 99 13.86 -3.92 8.51
CA GLY A 99 14.27 -4.77 7.39
C GLY A 99 13.68 -4.29 6.09
N PHE A 100 14.43 -4.41 4.99
CA PHE A 100 13.96 -4.15 3.64
C PHE A 100 14.68 -5.00 2.60
N LEU A 101 14.03 -5.28 1.47
CA LEU A 101 14.64 -5.98 0.34
C LEU A 101 15.49 -5.03 -0.51
N THR A 102 16.76 -5.39 -0.74
CA THR A 102 17.70 -4.56 -1.53
C THR A 102 17.36 -4.53 -3.02
N SER A 103 16.56 -5.50 -3.50
CA SER A 103 16.18 -5.65 -4.92
C SER A 103 14.85 -4.97 -5.29
N ASP A 104 14.15 -4.38 -4.33
CA ASP A 104 12.76 -3.94 -4.51
C ASP A 104 12.66 -2.49 -4.99
N ALA A 105 12.96 -2.32 -6.27
CA ALA A 105 12.96 -1.00 -6.90
C ALA A 105 11.55 -0.39 -6.97
N GLY A 106 11.42 0.85 -6.48
CA GLY A 106 10.18 1.64 -6.50
C GLY A 106 9.52 1.76 -5.13
N ILE A 107 9.51 0.72 -4.32
CA ILE A 107 9.06 0.78 -2.91
C ILE A 107 10.20 1.23 -2.01
N SER A 108 11.36 0.60 -2.19
CA SER A 108 12.57 0.91 -1.45
C SER A 108 13.77 0.80 -2.38
N THR A 109 14.34 1.92 -2.78
CA THR A 109 15.52 1.95 -3.62
C THR A 109 16.72 2.39 -2.82
N TYR A 110 17.70 1.51 -2.63
CA TYR A 110 18.95 1.86 -2.01
C TYR A 110 19.85 2.62 -2.99
N VAL A 111 20.29 3.80 -2.60
CA VAL A 111 21.21 4.65 -3.37
C VAL A 111 22.63 4.51 -2.78
N PRO A 112 23.51 3.70 -3.41
CA PRO A 112 24.82 3.36 -2.84
C PRO A 112 25.71 4.59 -2.61
N GLU A 113 25.59 5.62 -3.47
CA GLU A 113 26.42 6.84 -3.41
C GLU A 113 26.13 7.67 -2.15
N SER A 114 24.90 7.69 -1.68
CA SER A 114 24.48 8.44 -0.49
C SER A 114 24.30 7.54 0.73
N GLY A 115 24.21 6.22 0.53
CA GLY A 115 23.85 5.28 1.58
C GLY A 115 22.40 5.43 2.06
N GLN A 116 21.56 6.10 1.26
CA GLN A 116 20.18 6.37 1.61
C GLN A 116 19.24 5.37 0.93
N LEU A 117 18.17 5.06 1.61
CA LEU A 117 17.03 4.36 1.07
C LEU A 117 15.96 5.41 0.73
N VAL A 118 15.46 5.39 -0.51
CA VAL A 118 14.45 6.33 -1.02
C VAL A 118 13.27 5.56 -1.58
N GLY A 119 12.10 6.18 -1.58
CA GLY A 119 10.87 5.57 -2.10
C GLY A 119 9.74 5.64 -1.09
N VAL A 120 8.83 4.67 -1.12
CA VAL A 120 7.68 4.63 -0.19
C VAL A 120 8.12 4.56 1.27
N ILE A 121 9.32 4.07 1.55
CA ILE A 121 9.89 4.03 2.91
C ILE A 121 10.04 5.43 3.53
N ASP A 122 10.12 6.49 2.73
CA ASP A 122 10.13 7.87 3.22
C ASP A 122 8.86 8.21 4.00
N TYR A 123 7.77 7.44 3.78
CA TYR A 123 6.54 7.55 4.56
C TYR A 123 6.77 7.30 6.05
N ILE A 124 7.65 6.37 6.41
CA ILE A 124 7.97 6.05 7.81
C ILE A 124 8.64 7.26 8.48
N THR A 125 9.62 7.87 7.79
CA THR A 125 10.29 9.07 8.29
C THR A 125 9.32 10.23 8.43
N PHE A 126 8.49 10.45 7.42
CA PHE A 126 7.46 11.48 7.46
C PHE A 126 6.45 11.27 8.61
N ALA A 127 5.99 10.03 8.81
CA ALA A 127 5.08 9.69 9.89
C ALA A 127 5.73 9.94 11.26
N SER A 128 7.02 9.60 11.43
CA SER A 128 7.78 9.88 12.65
C SER A 128 7.91 11.37 12.91
N ASP A 129 8.27 12.16 11.90
CA ASP A 129 8.43 13.61 12.03
C ASP A 129 7.09 14.31 12.38
N SER A 130 5.98 13.63 12.12
CA SER A 130 4.64 14.13 12.50
C SER A 130 4.33 13.98 13.99
N ILE A 131 5.08 13.16 14.74
CA ILE A 131 4.91 12.98 16.18
C ILE A 131 5.51 14.18 16.91
N SER A 132 4.69 14.91 17.68
CA SER A 132 5.12 16.20 18.25
C SER A 132 5.95 16.11 19.53
N ASN A 133 5.86 15.02 20.27
CA ASN A 133 6.42 14.90 21.62
C ASN A 133 7.58 13.89 21.75
N GLN A 134 7.89 13.18 20.69
CA GLN A 134 9.00 12.21 20.66
C GLN A 134 9.50 12.01 19.23
N LYS A 135 10.81 12.05 19.06
CA LYS A 135 11.43 11.65 17.80
C LYS A 135 11.66 10.14 17.83
N LEU A 136 11.34 9.47 16.72
CA LEU A 136 11.69 8.09 16.46
C LEU A 136 12.97 8.05 15.60
N ASP A 137 13.95 7.32 16.04
CA ASP A 137 15.16 7.07 15.26
C ASP A 137 15.06 5.67 14.62
N PHE A 138 15.50 5.55 13.38
CA PHE A 138 15.40 4.31 12.59
C PHE A 138 16.77 3.87 12.12
N SER A 139 17.00 2.56 12.15
CA SER A 139 18.13 1.92 11.48
C SER A 139 17.63 0.94 10.41
N LEU A 140 18.20 1.01 9.21
CA LEU A 140 17.78 0.24 8.05
C LEU A 140 18.71 -0.94 7.82
N VAL A 141 18.15 -2.14 7.65
CA VAL A 141 18.89 -3.38 7.44
C VAL A 141 18.42 -4.03 6.15
N GLY A 142 19.31 -4.07 5.15
CA GLY A 142 19.01 -4.66 3.83
C GLY A 142 19.19 -6.17 3.82
N TYR A 143 18.27 -6.87 3.14
CA TYR A 143 18.30 -8.31 2.91
C TYR A 143 18.21 -8.61 1.42
N ASP A 144 18.76 -9.74 0.99
CA ASP A 144 18.72 -10.16 -0.41
C ASP A 144 17.51 -11.04 -0.72
N SER A 145 16.83 -11.56 0.31
CA SER A 145 15.63 -12.37 0.16
C SER A 145 14.61 -12.13 1.29
N MET A 146 13.35 -12.35 0.98
CA MET A 146 12.25 -12.30 1.94
C MET A 146 12.40 -13.34 3.06
N GLU A 147 12.97 -14.50 2.75
CA GLU A 147 13.21 -15.56 3.72
C GLU A 147 14.21 -15.14 4.80
N GLU A 148 15.29 -14.47 4.40
CA GLU A 148 16.29 -13.93 5.34
C GLU A 148 15.67 -12.84 6.21
N GLU A 149 14.90 -11.96 5.62
CA GLU A 149 14.23 -10.87 6.32
C GLU A 149 13.19 -11.38 7.35
N ILE A 150 12.36 -12.37 6.96
CA ILE A 150 11.42 -13.06 7.85
C ILE A 150 12.17 -13.73 9.01
N GLN A 151 13.28 -14.40 8.72
CA GLN A 151 14.07 -15.06 9.76
C GLN A 151 14.69 -14.04 10.71
N ALA A 152 15.18 -12.93 10.20
CA ALA A 152 15.76 -11.84 11.01
C ALA A 152 14.71 -11.21 11.96
N LEU A 153 13.46 -11.06 11.51
CA LEU A 153 12.36 -10.61 12.37
C LEU A 153 12.04 -11.62 13.47
N LYS A 154 12.01 -12.92 13.14
CA LYS A 154 11.80 -14.00 14.13
C LYS A 154 12.90 -14.04 15.18
N ASP A 155 14.13 -13.80 14.78
CA ASP A 155 15.32 -13.82 15.64
C ASP A 155 15.49 -12.52 16.44
N GLY A 156 14.61 -11.52 16.23
CA GLY A 156 14.68 -10.21 16.89
C GLY A 156 15.89 -9.37 16.45
N GLN A 157 16.44 -9.63 15.27
CA GLN A 157 17.51 -8.84 14.68
C GLN A 157 16.99 -7.53 14.09
N ILE A 158 15.72 -7.52 13.66
CA ILE A 158 14.96 -6.34 13.24
C ILE A 158 13.63 -6.30 14.00
N ASP A 159 13.00 -5.14 14.04
CA ASP A 159 11.75 -4.90 14.77
C ASP A 159 10.53 -4.93 13.87
N LEU A 160 10.71 -4.58 12.59
CA LEU A 160 9.67 -4.65 11.57
C LEU A 160 10.26 -4.87 10.17
N ILE A 161 9.44 -5.37 9.28
CA ILE A 161 9.70 -5.49 7.84
C ILE A 161 8.93 -4.39 7.11
N PHE A 162 9.60 -3.68 6.21
CA PHE A 162 8.98 -2.76 5.27
C PHE A 162 9.59 -2.93 3.86
N HIS A 163 8.77 -3.27 2.87
CA HIS A 163 7.33 -3.51 2.94
C HIS A 163 7.09 -5.01 3.04
N PHE A 164 6.00 -5.39 3.69
CA PHE A 164 5.56 -6.78 3.75
C PHE A 164 4.40 -6.97 2.77
N ALA A 165 4.73 -7.26 1.51
CA ALA A 165 3.78 -7.44 0.42
C ALA A 165 3.38 -8.91 0.24
N GLN A 166 3.09 -9.61 1.35
CA GLN A 166 2.69 -11.01 1.35
C GLN A 166 1.21 -11.17 1.72
N ASN A 167 0.69 -12.34 1.39
CA ASN A 167 -0.62 -12.76 1.83
C ASN A 167 -0.70 -12.69 3.38
N PRO A 168 -1.79 -12.16 3.97
CA PRO A 168 -1.99 -12.12 5.42
C PRO A 168 -1.81 -13.48 6.12
N TYR A 169 -2.08 -14.60 5.45
CA TYR A 169 -1.84 -15.95 5.99
C TYR A 169 -0.35 -16.23 6.22
N VAL A 170 0.54 -15.67 5.40
CA VAL A 170 2.00 -15.79 5.61
C VAL A 170 2.43 -15.08 6.89
N ALA A 171 1.83 -13.94 7.21
CA ALA A 171 2.07 -13.27 8.47
C ALA A 171 1.59 -14.11 9.65
N GLU A 172 0.38 -14.70 9.57
CA GLU A 172 -0.18 -15.56 10.59
C GLU A 172 0.67 -16.83 10.81
N GLU A 173 1.08 -17.52 9.73
CA GLU A 173 1.97 -18.68 9.80
C GLU A 173 3.32 -18.38 10.46
N ASN A 174 3.81 -17.16 10.28
CA ASN A 174 5.06 -16.69 10.89
C ASN A 174 4.87 -16.05 12.26
N ASN A 175 3.63 -16.03 12.78
CA ASN A 175 3.26 -15.38 14.05
C ASN A 175 3.56 -13.88 14.07
N PHE A 176 3.36 -13.20 12.92
CA PHE A 176 3.51 -11.75 12.79
C PHE A 176 2.15 -11.05 12.93
N VAL A 177 2.20 -9.80 13.36
CA VAL A 177 1.06 -8.89 13.37
C VAL A 177 1.26 -7.84 12.27
N LEU A 178 0.28 -7.68 11.41
CA LEU A 178 0.31 -6.65 10.38
C LEU A 178 -0.19 -5.30 10.94
N SER A 179 0.45 -4.22 10.52
CA SER A 179 -0.06 -2.86 10.75
C SER A 179 -1.34 -2.60 9.96
N ASN A 180 -1.91 -1.42 10.10
CA ASN A 180 -2.84 -0.90 9.11
C ASN A 180 -2.15 -0.80 7.76
N THR A 181 -2.93 -0.93 6.67
CA THR A 181 -2.42 -0.81 5.31
C THR A 181 -1.74 0.55 5.10
N VAL A 182 -0.48 0.53 4.74
CA VAL A 182 0.30 1.75 4.44
C VAL A 182 0.04 2.19 3.00
N LEU A 183 0.01 1.25 2.07
CA LEU A 183 -0.17 1.50 0.64
C LEU A 183 -0.93 0.33 0.02
N THR A 184 -1.83 0.63 -0.90
CA THR A 184 -2.46 -0.38 -1.76
C THR A 184 -1.86 -0.28 -3.15
N LEU A 185 -1.21 -1.35 -3.60
CA LEU A 185 -0.72 -1.47 -4.97
C LEU A 185 -1.82 -2.06 -5.83
N ASN A 186 -2.17 -1.37 -6.91
CA ASN A 186 -3.10 -1.89 -7.89
C ASN A 186 -2.37 -2.83 -8.84
N MET A 187 -2.99 -3.96 -9.16
CA MET A 187 -2.52 -4.89 -10.17
C MET A 187 -3.15 -4.54 -11.51
N ALA A 188 -2.37 -4.57 -12.57
CA ALA A 188 -2.86 -4.35 -13.92
C ALA A 188 -2.40 -5.45 -14.87
N ALA A 189 -3.28 -5.85 -15.76
CA ALA A 189 -2.94 -6.73 -16.86
C ALA A 189 -2.40 -5.89 -18.03
N VAL A 190 -1.14 -6.11 -18.40
CA VAL A 190 -0.51 -5.52 -19.58
C VAL A 190 -0.64 -6.50 -20.73
N THR A 191 -1.17 -6.06 -21.86
CA THR A 191 -1.40 -6.91 -23.04
C THR A 191 -0.97 -6.22 -24.34
N ALA A 192 -0.57 -7.01 -25.30
CA ALA A 192 -0.36 -6.58 -26.69
C ALA A 192 -1.62 -6.77 -27.57
N GLN A 193 -2.67 -7.34 -27.03
CA GLN A 193 -3.94 -7.54 -27.72
C GLN A 193 -4.79 -6.26 -27.68
N ASN A 194 -5.54 -6.00 -28.76
CA ASN A 194 -6.46 -4.84 -28.82
C ASN A 194 -7.68 -4.99 -27.90
N TYR A 195 -7.92 -6.17 -27.37
CA TYR A 195 -9.03 -6.49 -26.50
C TYR A 195 -8.58 -7.46 -25.42
N PHE A 196 -8.84 -7.14 -24.18
CA PHE A 196 -8.59 -7.99 -23.03
C PHE A 196 -9.88 -8.11 -22.20
N ASN A 197 -10.21 -9.31 -21.76
CA ASN A 197 -11.36 -9.55 -20.90
C ASN A 197 -10.95 -10.40 -19.71
N GLU A 198 -10.93 -9.80 -18.54
CA GLU A 198 -10.54 -10.45 -17.27
C GLU A 198 -11.43 -11.64 -16.88
N ASN A 199 -12.67 -11.68 -17.39
CA ASN A 199 -13.62 -12.77 -17.12
C ASN A 199 -13.44 -14.00 -18.02
N HIS A 200 -12.48 -14.00 -18.92
CA HIS A 200 -12.11 -15.17 -19.71
C HIS A 200 -10.98 -15.92 -19.03
N ALA A 201 -10.83 -17.21 -19.40
CA ALA A 201 -9.68 -18.01 -19.00
C ALA A 201 -8.44 -17.55 -19.77
N ASN A 202 -7.72 -16.57 -19.22
CA ASN A 202 -6.53 -16.02 -19.83
C ASN A 202 -5.28 -16.83 -19.47
N THR A 203 -4.27 -16.75 -20.31
CA THR A 203 -2.91 -17.23 -20.00
C THR A 203 -2.07 -16.04 -19.57
N VAL A 204 -1.60 -16.05 -18.32
CA VAL A 204 -0.83 -14.95 -17.71
C VAL A 204 0.63 -15.31 -17.54
N ALA A 205 1.52 -14.43 -18.00
CA ALA A 205 2.96 -14.54 -17.77
C ALA A 205 3.30 -13.94 -16.40
N LEU A 206 3.99 -14.71 -15.56
CA LEU A 206 4.51 -14.26 -14.25
C LEU A 206 5.98 -14.64 -14.10
N LEU A 207 6.68 -13.96 -13.21
CA LEU A 207 8.01 -14.40 -12.80
C LEU A 207 7.91 -15.59 -11.84
N LYS A 208 8.86 -16.51 -11.98
CA LYS A 208 8.89 -17.74 -11.18
C LYS A 208 8.93 -17.47 -9.67
N ASP A 209 9.64 -16.42 -9.26
CA ASP A 209 9.84 -16.09 -7.85
C ASP A 209 8.81 -15.07 -7.33
N ASP A 210 7.87 -14.63 -8.17
CA ASP A 210 6.80 -13.72 -7.76
C ASP A 210 5.64 -14.47 -7.09
N LEU A 211 5.80 -14.75 -5.82
CA LEU A 211 4.82 -15.48 -5.03
C LEU A 211 3.54 -14.68 -4.81
N LEU A 212 3.63 -13.34 -4.73
CA LEU A 212 2.49 -12.47 -4.50
C LEU A 212 1.53 -12.50 -5.70
N LEU A 213 2.04 -12.26 -6.92
CA LEU A 213 1.22 -12.28 -8.13
C LEU A 213 0.66 -13.68 -8.41
N LYS A 214 1.42 -14.75 -8.15
CA LYS A 214 0.90 -16.12 -8.27
C LYS A 214 -0.28 -16.36 -7.33
N TRP A 215 -0.15 -15.99 -6.07
CA TRP A 215 -1.24 -16.09 -5.13
C TRP A 215 -2.44 -15.25 -5.57
N TYR A 216 -2.19 -14.00 -5.99
CA TYR A 216 -3.23 -13.09 -6.46
C TYR A 216 -4.03 -13.69 -7.62
N VAL A 217 -3.35 -14.19 -8.66
CA VAL A 217 -4.01 -14.84 -9.80
C VAL A 217 -4.77 -16.08 -9.36
N SER A 218 -4.16 -16.96 -8.57
CA SER A 218 -4.80 -18.20 -8.13
C SER A 218 -6.05 -17.96 -7.29
N TYR A 219 -6.10 -16.86 -6.55
CA TYR A 219 -7.23 -16.52 -5.68
C TYR A 219 -8.35 -15.77 -6.41
N TYR A 220 -8.01 -14.73 -7.17
CA TYR A 220 -8.99 -13.87 -7.83
C TYR A 220 -9.40 -14.35 -9.23
N TYR A 221 -8.52 -15.10 -9.91
CA TYR A 221 -8.70 -15.58 -11.28
C TYR A 221 -8.38 -17.08 -11.39
N PRO A 222 -9.12 -17.94 -10.69
CA PRO A 222 -8.78 -19.39 -10.60
C PRO A 222 -8.83 -20.10 -11.95
N ASP A 223 -9.54 -19.55 -12.94
CA ASP A 223 -9.63 -20.09 -14.30
C ASP A 223 -8.48 -19.63 -15.21
N TRP A 224 -7.59 -18.75 -14.73
CA TRP A 224 -6.45 -18.32 -15.52
C TRP A 224 -5.31 -19.34 -15.46
N ASN A 225 -4.61 -19.50 -16.56
CA ASN A 225 -3.44 -20.36 -16.65
C ASN A 225 -2.15 -19.55 -16.41
N ILE A 226 -1.40 -19.89 -15.37
CA ILE A 226 -0.13 -19.23 -15.03
C ILE A 226 1.00 -19.89 -15.81
N VAL A 227 1.78 -19.09 -16.54
CA VAL A 227 3.04 -19.49 -17.19
C VAL A 227 4.20 -18.74 -16.55
N GLU A 228 5.14 -19.48 -15.98
CA GLU A 228 6.26 -18.93 -15.22
C GLU A 228 7.50 -18.71 -16.10
N TYR A 229 8.13 -17.55 -15.92
CA TYR A 229 9.37 -17.17 -16.61
C TYR A 229 10.49 -16.86 -15.63
N ASN A 230 11.72 -17.13 -16.05
CA ASN A 230 12.91 -16.83 -15.22
C ASN A 230 13.34 -15.34 -15.33
N SER A 231 12.83 -14.60 -16.31
CA SER A 231 13.14 -13.18 -16.45
C SER A 231 11.92 -12.40 -16.95
N LEU A 232 11.83 -11.14 -16.53
CA LEU A 232 10.81 -10.21 -17.01
C LEU A 232 10.87 -10.03 -18.54
N LYS A 233 12.09 -10.03 -19.12
CA LYS A 233 12.29 -9.92 -20.57
C LYS A 233 11.65 -11.06 -21.35
N ASP A 234 11.74 -12.28 -20.83
CA ASP A 234 11.16 -13.46 -21.49
C ASP A 234 9.63 -13.45 -21.34
N ALA A 235 9.12 -13.08 -20.16
CA ALA A 235 7.69 -12.90 -19.92
C ALA A 235 7.08 -11.82 -20.84
N GLU A 236 7.75 -10.66 -20.98
CA GLU A 236 7.34 -9.61 -21.91
C GLU A 236 7.37 -10.08 -23.38
N ALA A 237 8.40 -10.82 -23.77
CA ALA A 237 8.51 -11.34 -25.13
C ALA A 237 7.37 -12.32 -25.47
N ALA A 238 7.03 -13.21 -24.55
CA ALA A 238 5.93 -14.16 -24.68
C ALA A 238 4.56 -13.45 -24.77
N MET A 239 4.32 -12.43 -23.95
CA MET A 239 3.11 -11.61 -24.04
C MET A 239 3.05 -10.86 -25.38
N ARG A 240 4.15 -10.24 -25.82
CA ARG A 240 4.21 -9.51 -27.11
C ARG A 240 4.04 -10.40 -28.32
N SER A 241 4.47 -11.65 -28.24
CA SER A 241 4.29 -12.65 -29.34
C SER A 241 2.89 -13.26 -29.38
N GLY A 242 2.08 -13.04 -28.33
CA GLY A 242 0.76 -13.65 -28.18
C GLY A 242 0.80 -15.09 -27.67
N GLU A 243 1.94 -15.54 -27.14
CA GLU A 243 2.05 -16.83 -26.44
C GLU A 243 1.28 -16.79 -25.12
N ASN A 244 1.27 -15.63 -24.44
CA ASN A 244 0.42 -15.35 -23.31
C ASN A 244 -0.51 -14.17 -23.60
N ASP A 245 -1.69 -14.18 -23.01
CA ASP A 245 -2.70 -13.14 -23.20
C ASP A 245 -2.30 -11.83 -22.51
N CYS A 246 -1.67 -11.94 -21.34
CA CYS A 246 -1.20 -10.78 -20.59
C CYS A 246 0.03 -11.10 -19.72
N LEU A 247 0.63 -10.01 -19.22
CA LEU A 247 1.56 -9.96 -18.10
C LEU A 247 0.89 -9.19 -16.99
N LEU A 248 0.90 -9.67 -15.75
CA LEU A 248 0.51 -8.86 -14.60
C LEU A 248 1.69 -8.02 -14.13
N ALA A 249 1.39 -6.79 -13.77
CA ALA A 249 2.35 -5.85 -13.21
C ALA A 249 1.69 -5.00 -12.14
N GLU A 250 2.45 -4.60 -11.14
CA GLU A 250 2.00 -3.62 -10.18
C GLU A 250 1.95 -2.21 -10.78
N SER A 251 1.12 -1.34 -10.23
CA SER A 251 0.90 0.01 -10.75
C SER A 251 2.19 0.84 -10.92
N GLY A 252 3.18 0.63 -10.05
CA GLY A 252 4.49 1.28 -10.17
C GLY A 252 5.26 0.85 -11.42
N GLU A 253 5.10 -0.39 -11.86
CA GLU A 253 5.74 -0.94 -13.05
C GLU A 253 4.98 -0.63 -14.35
N VAL A 254 3.67 -0.47 -14.28
CA VAL A 254 2.81 -0.19 -15.44
C VAL A 254 3.22 1.08 -16.16
N ALA A 255 3.78 2.07 -15.45
CA ALA A 255 4.23 3.33 -16.04
C ALA A 255 5.21 3.12 -17.21
N LYS A 256 6.11 2.13 -17.12
CA LYS A 256 7.07 1.82 -18.20
C LYS A 256 6.40 1.27 -19.47
N TYR A 257 5.20 0.68 -19.34
CA TYR A 257 4.46 0.13 -20.49
C TYR A 257 3.56 1.17 -21.17
N ARG A 258 3.19 2.25 -20.48
CA ARG A 258 2.33 3.32 -21.03
C ARG A 258 2.95 4.08 -22.21
N GLU A 259 4.26 4.10 -22.31
CA GLU A 259 4.97 4.75 -23.42
C GLU A 259 4.98 3.88 -24.70
N ASP A 260 4.77 2.58 -24.60
CA ASP A 260 4.68 1.69 -25.75
C ASP A 260 3.24 1.63 -26.28
N LYS A 261 2.98 2.35 -27.37
CA LYS A 261 1.66 2.43 -28.02
C LYS A 261 1.10 1.10 -28.51
N ARG A 262 1.90 0.03 -28.47
CA ARG A 262 1.49 -1.33 -28.83
C ARG A 262 0.97 -2.12 -27.64
N LEU A 263 1.06 -1.56 -26.44
CA LEU A 263 0.61 -2.22 -25.22
C LEU A 263 -0.59 -1.47 -24.64
N HIS A 264 -1.45 -2.22 -23.98
CA HIS A 264 -2.64 -1.76 -23.30
C HIS A 264 -2.59 -2.26 -21.83
N SER A 265 -3.09 -1.44 -20.91
CA SER A 265 -3.16 -1.77 -19.48
C SER A 265 -4.49 -1.31 -18.90
#